data_9d20b6f1b9f3b40abd044e3b41293832
#
_entry.id   9d20b6f1b9f3b40abd044e3b41293832
#
_cell.length_a   1.000
_cell.length_b   1.000
_cell.length_c   1.000
_cell.angle_alpha   90.00
_cell.angle_beta   90.00
_cell.angle_gamma   90.00
#
_symmetry.space_group_name_H-M   'P 1'
#
loop_
_entity.id
_entity.type
_entity.pdbx_description
1 polymer ?
#
loop_
_entity_poly.entity_id
_entity_poly.type
_entity_poly.pdbx_seq_one_letter_code
_entity_poly.pdbx_strand_id
1 'polypeptide(L)'
;MPSIDITQRINVPPAEARRRLEGFQTELEERFGLVPTWTSPTEAQVSRTGASGKLKIEPTRVHAHIDLSFALTPLRGRIESEIRRRLAELFAD
;
A
#
# COMPACT_ATOMS: atom_id res chain seq x y z
N MET A 1 -11.64 14.59 -3.33
CA MET A 1 -10.58 14.10 -4.20
C MET A 1 -10.66 12.59 -4.28
N PRO A 2 -10.37 11.97 -5.44
CA PRO A 2 -10.41 10.53 -5.53
C PRO A 2 -9.34 9.91 -4.65
N SER A 3 -9.73 8.86 -3.94
CA SER A 3 -8.81 8.16 -3.06
C SER A 3 -9.04 6.66 -3.14
N ILE A 4 -8.04 5.93 -2.66
CA ILE A 4 -8.08 4.48 -2.57
C ILE A 4 -7.89 4.12 -1.10
N ASP A 5 -8.81 3.30 -0.56
CA ASP A 5 -8.71 2.77 0.79
C ASP A 5 -8.73 1.25 0.71
N ILE A 6 -7.68 0.63 1.21
CA ILE A 6 -7.57 -0.83 1.21
C ILE A 6 -7.25 -1.29 2.63
N THR A 7 -8.00 -2.28 3.09
CA THR A 7 -7.75 -2.93 4.38
C THR A 7 -7.50 -4.41 4.10
N GLN A 8 -6.36 -4.92 4.52
CA GLN A 8 -6.01 -6.32 4.36
C GLN A 8 -5.83 -6.94 5.74
N ARG A 9 -6.64 -7.97 6.04
CA ARG A 9 -6.49 -8.71 7.29
C ARG A 9 -5.21 -9.53 7.26
N ILE A 10 -4.50 -9.56 8.39
CA ILE A 10 -3.25 -10.29 8.51
C ILE A 10 -3.30 -11.26 9.70
N ASN A 11 -2.58 -12.38 9.55
CA ASN A 11 -2.46 -13.39 10.60
C ASN A 11 -1.02 -13.51 11.10
N VAL A 12 -0.24 -12.45 10.92
CA VAL A 12 1.16 -12.42 11.34
C VAL A 12 1.39 -11.19 12.22
N PRO A 13 2.42 -11.22 13.08
CA PRO A 13 2.76 -10.04 13.90
C PRO A 13 3.15 -8.85 13.03
N PRO A 14 3.01 -7.62 13.54
CA PRO A 14 3.39 -6.42 12.77
C PRO A 14 4.81 -6.43 12.22
N ALA A 15 5.77 -7.00 12.96
CA ALA A 15 7.15 -7.09 12.49
C ALA A 15 7.28 -7.96 11.23
N GLU A 16 6.55 -9.08 11.18
CA GLU A 16 6.55 -9.95 10.02
C GLU A 16 5.79 -9.28 8.86
N ALA A 17 4.69 -8.58 9.16
CA ALA A 17 3.94 -7.84 8.16
C ALA A 17 4.83 -6.79 7.51
N ARG A 18 5.60 -6.06 8.31
CA ARG A 18 6.53 -5.07 7.78
C ARG A 18 7.56 -5.70 6.86
N ARG A 19 8.12 -6.84 7.25
CA ARG A 19 9.12 -7.54 6.44
C ARG A 19 8.56 -7.92 5.08
N ARG A 20 7.32 -8.42 5.05
CA ARG A 20 6.67 -8.79 3.79
C ARG A 20 6.41 -7.55 2.93
N LEU A 21 5.98 -6.45 3.54
CA LEU A 21 5.74 -5.21 2.83
C LEU A 21 7.03 -4.60 2.27
N GLU A 22 8.13 -4.73 3.00
CA GLU A 22 9.43 -4.29 2.49
C GLU A 22 9.84 -5.10 1.25
N GLY A 23 9.51 -6.37 1.22
CA GLY A 23 9.72 -7.20 0.03
C GLY A 23 8.87 -6.79 -1.15
N PHE A 24 7.71 -6.19 -0.88
CA PHE A 24 6.81 -5.69 -1.93
C PHE A 24 7.21 -4.29 -2.43
N GLN A 25 8.10 -3.61 -1.72
CA GLN A 25 8.50 -2.24 -2.02
C GLN A 25 9.03 -2.06 -3.44
N THR A 26 9.88 -2.97 -3.91
CA THR A 26 10.44 -2.91 -5.25
C THR A 26 9.34 -2.94 -6.32
N GLU A 27 8.33 -3.79 -6.12
CA GLU A 27 7.22 -3.89 -7.05
C GLU A 27 6.38 -2.61 -7.05
N LEU A 28 6.16 -2.00 -5.89
CA LEU A 28 5.46 -0.72 -5.81
C LEU A 28 6.17 0.36 -6.61
N GLU A 29 7.50 0.42 -6.49
CA GLU A 29 8.29 1.39 -7.22
C GLU A 29 8.28 1.12 -8.72
N GLU A 30 8.50 -0.12 -9.12
CA GLU A 30 8.62 -0.48 -10.53
C GLU A 30 7.29 -0.46 -11.28
N ARG A 31 6.21 -0.95 -10.65
CA ARG A 31 4.92 -1.07 -11.34
C ARG A 31 4.04 0.16 -11.18
N PHE A 32 4.10 0.83 -10.04
CA PHE A 32 3.21 1.96 -9.75
C PHE A 32 3.93 3.28 -9.60
N GLY A 33 5.27 3.26 -9.56
CA GLY A 33 6.05 4.47 -9.32
C GLY A 33 5.89 5.02 -7.90
N LEU A 34 5.29 4.26 -7.00
CA LEU A 34 5.08 4.67 -5.61
C LEU A 34 6.33 4.36 -4.80
N VAL A 35 6.89 5.39 -4.17
CA VAL A 35 8.12 5.26 -3.37
C VAL A 35 7.73 5.29 -1.90
N PRO A 36 7.85 4.17 -1.18
CA PRO A 36 7.54 4.14 0.25
C PRO A 36 8.71 4.66 1.08
N THR A 37 8.37 5.38 2.15
CA THR A 37 9.33 5.86 3.12
C THR A 37 8.79 5.52 4.50
N TRP A 38 9.49 4.67 5.22
CA TRP A 38 9.07 4.27 6.58
C TRP A 38 9.34 5.40 7.56
N THR A 39 8.29 5.86 8.22
CA THR A 39 8.38 6.92 9.22
C THR A 39 8.36 6.37 10.65
N SER A 40 7.96 5.10 10.81
CA SER A 40 7.99 4.38 12.07
C SER A 40 8.02 2.88 11.77
N PRO A 41 8.18 2.01 12.78
CA PRO A 41 8.12 0.56 12.53
C PRO A 41 6.80 0.07 11.93
N THR A 42 5.71 0.83 12.07
CA THR A 42 4.38 0.41 11.63
C THR A 42 3.74 1.35 10.61
N GLU A 43 4.44 2.41 10.20
CA GLU A 43 3.87 3.36 9.25
C GLU A 43 4.85 3.71 8.15
N ALA A 44 4.35 3.80 6.93
CA ALA A 44 5.11 4.27 5.78
C ALA A 44 4.28 5.29 5.01
N GLN A 45 4.97 6.25 4.41
CA GLN A 45 4.35 7.17 3.48
C GLN A 45 4.73 6.73 2.09
N VAL A 46 3.78 6.82 1.15
CA VAL A 46 4.05 6.51 -0.25
C VAL A 46 3.77 7.75 -1.08
N SER A 47 4.59 7.99 -2.09
CA SER A 47 4.42 9.17 -2.92
C SER A 47 4.93 8.94 -4.34
N ARG A 48 4.33 9.67 -5.27
CA ARG A 48 4.77 9.82 -6.65
C ARG A 48 4.12 11.08 -7.19
N THR A 49 4.53 11.51 -8.38
CA THR A 49 3.85 12.62 -9.05
C THR A 49 2.37 12.25 -9.24
N GLY A 50 1.49 13.04 -8.66
CA GLY A 50 0.05 12.85 -8.78
C GLY A 50 -0.58 11.92 -7.75
N ALA A 51 0.21 11.38 -6.80
CA ALA A 51 -0.35 10.50 -5.77
C ALA A 51 0.47 10.60 -4.48
N SER A 52 -0.24 10.52 -3.35
CA SER A 52 0.39 10.45 -2.04
C SER A 52 -0.48 9.62 -1.13
N GLY A 53 0.13 8.95 -0.16
CA GLY A 53 -0.65 8.13 0.75
C GLY A 53 0.13 7.63 1.94
N LYS A 54 -0.54 6.81 2.73
CA LYS A 54 0.03 6.20 3.93
C LYS A 54 -0.32 4.73 3.98
N LEU A 55 0.61 3.96 4.53
CA LEU A 55 0.41 2.56 4.83
C LEU A 55 0.62 2.39 6.32
N LYS A 56 -0.34 1.76 7.00
CA LYS A 56 -0.29 1.56 8.43
C LYS A 56 -0.46 0.09 8.76
N ILE A 57 0.44 -0.45 9.59
CA ILE A 57 0.36 -1.82 10.07
C ILE A 57 -0.28 -1.81 11.45
N GLU A 58 -1.40 -2.51 11.59
CA GLU A 58 -2.10 -2.68 12.86
C GLU A 58 -1.97 -4.14 13.29
N PRO A 59 -2.31 -4.48 14.56
CA PRO A 59 -2.12 -5.86 15.04
C PRO A 59 -2.81 -6.94 14.20
N THR A 60 -3.96 -6.63 13.60
CA THR A 60 -4.74 -7.62 12.85
C THR A 60 -4.98 -7.27 11.39
N ARG A 61 -4.45 -6.13 10.94
CA ARG A 61 -4.69 -5.68 9.57
C ARG A 61 -3.63 -4.68 9.10
N VAL A 62 -3.53 -4.54 7.79
CA VAL A 62 -2.75 -3.49 7.15
C VAL A 62 -3.74 -2.58 6.44
N HIS A 63 -3.60 -1.28 6.63
CA HIS A 63 -4.47 -0.29 5.99
C HIS A 63 -3.64 0.62 5.08
N ALA A 64 -4.09 0.79 3.85
CA ALA A 64 -3.46 1.69 2.89
C ALA A 64 -4.47 2.73 2.42
N HIS A 65 -4.06 4.00 2.45
CA HIS A 65 -4.87 5.11 1.95
C HIS A 65 -4.02 5.90 0.97
N ILE A 66 -4.54 6.08 -0.26
CA ILE A 66 -3.81 6.79 -1.31
C ILE A 66 -4.73 7.84 -1.93
N ASP A 67 -4.26 9.08 -1.96
CA ASP A 67 -4.96 10.18 -2.63
C ASP A 67 -4.40 10.35 -4.03
N LEU A 68 -5.28 10.45 -5.02
CA LEU A 68 -4.93 10.58 -6.43
C LEU A 68 -5.29 11.95 -6.97
N SER A 69 -4.43 12.50 -7.84
CA SER A 69 -4.76 13.69 -8.60
C SER A 69 -5.80 13.35 -9.67
N PHE A 70 -6.41 14.38 -10.27
CA PHE A 70 -7.35 14.17 -11.35
C PHE A 70 -6.74 13.44 -12.54
N ALA A 71 -5.45 13.66 -12.79
CA ALA A 71 -4.78 13.00 -13.91
C ALA A 71 -4.74 11.48 -13.75
N LEU A 72 -4.71 10.98 -12.52
CA LEU A 72 -4.65 9.54 -12.26
C LEU A 72 -6.02 8.93 -11.95
N THR A 73 -7.08 9.74 -11.85
CA THR A 73 -8.42 9.25 -11.57
C THR A 73 -8.90 8.12 -12.51
N PRO A 74 -8.64 8.18 -13.82
CA PRO A 74 -9.04 7.09 -14.70
C PRO A 74 -8.38 5.74 -14.37
N LEU A 75 -7.24 5.77 -13.66
CA LEU A 75 -6.51 4.56 -13.29
C LEU A 75 -6.84 4.06 -11.90
N ARG A 76 -7.69 4.78 -11.16
CA ARG A 76 -8.00 4.47 -9.76
C ARG A 76 -8.43 3.02 -9.55
N GLY A 77 -9.41 2.55 -10.31
CA GLY A 77 -9.92 1.20 -10.15
C GLY A 77 -8.87 0.13 -10.42
N ARG A 78 -8.05 0.36 -11.44
CA ARG A 78 -6.99 -0.57 -11.80
C ARG A 78 -5.90 -0.62 -10.72
N ILE A 79 -5.49 0.54 -10.23
CA ILE A 79 -4.48 0.64 -9.18
C ILE A 79 -4.98 -0.04 -7.91
N GLU A 80 -6.21 0.27 -7.51
CA GLU A 80 -6.81 -0.34 -6.32
C GLU A 80 -6.90 -1.86 -6.44
N SER A 81 -7.38 -2.36 -7.56
CA SER A 81 -7.53 -3.80 -7.77
C SER A 81 -6.20 -4.53 -7.72
N GLU A 82 -5.17 -3.97 -8.34
CA GLU A 82 -3.85 -4.61 -8.35
C GLU A 82 -3.20 -4.61 -6.97
N ILE A 83 -3.26 -3.49 -6.27
CA ILE A 83 -2.68 -3.41 -4.93
C ILE A 83 -3.42 -4.33 -3.97
N ARG A 84 -4.77 -4.36 -4.04
CA ARG A 84 -5.58 -5.23 -3.22
C ARG A 84 -5.23 -6.70 -3.47
N ARG A 85 -5.09 -7.08 -4.72
CA ARG A 85 -4.74 -8.46 -5.08
C ARG A 85 -3.35 -8.84 -4.55
N ARG A 86 -2.37 -7.95 -4.71
CA ARG A 86 -1.01 -8.24 -4.26
C ARG A 86 -0.91 -8.31 -2.74
N LEU A 87 -1.63 -7.45 -2.04
CA LEU A 87 -1.66 -7.53 -0.57
C LEU A 87 -2.31 -8.83 -0.11
N ALA A 88 -3.38 -9.26 -0.77
CA ALA A 88 -4.02 -10.52 -0.43
C ALA A 88 -3.05 -11.70 -0.64
N GLU A 89 -2.31 -11.70 -1.74
CA GLU A 89 -1.30 -12.73 -1.99
C GLU A 89 -0.16 -12.68 -0.97
N LEU A 90 0.28 -11.48 -0.61
CA LEU A 90 1.40 -11.27 0.30
C LEU A 90 1.09 -11.82 1.70
N PHE A 91 -0.16 -11.73 2.12
CA PHE A 91 -0.60 -12.18 3.44
C PHE A 91 -1.46 -13.44 3.40
N ALA A 92 -1.48 -14.14 2.27
CA ALA A 92 -2.14 -15.42 2.18
C ALA A 92 -1.42 -16.46 3.04
N ASP A 93 -2.19 -17.32 3.68
CA ASP A 93 -1.66 -18.40 4.51
C ASP A 93 -1.27 -19.60 3.67
#